data_7cbb53297807c2f59b95da0dadfb520c
#
_entry.id   7cbb53297807c2f59b95da0dadfb520c
#
_cell.length_a   1.000
_cell.length_b   1.000
_cell.length_c   1.000
_cell.angle_alpha   90.00
_cell.angle_beta   90.00
_cell.angle_gamma   90.00
#
_symmetry.space_group_name_H-M   'P 1'
#
loop_
_entity.id
_entity.type
_entity.pdbx_description
1 polymer ?
#
loop_
_entity_poly.entity_id
_entity_poly.type
_entity_poly.pdbx_seq_one_letter_code
_entity_poly.pdbx_strand_id
1 'polypeptide(L)'
;MIWRGPMIMKTIQQFISDVEWGQLDYLLVDLPPGTGDAQLSLCQTVPLDGGVIVTTPQEASLGVVRKGIGMFEKVQVPILGLVENMSYFTAPNGERIEIFGHGGGRSEAGRRKLPFLGEIPIYLEIRRGGDAGMPVVVSNPQDAPAQAFISIAKSLISEFG
;
A
#
# COMPACT_ATOMS: atom_id res chain seq x y z
N MET A 1 -24.52 14.54 4.30
CA MET A 1 -23.69 15.19 5.35
C MET A 1 -22.35 15.50 4.70
N ILE A 2 -21.96 16.75 4.59
CA ILE A 2 -20.70 17.14 3.94
C ILE A 2 -19.61 17.17 5.02
N TRP A 3 -18.69 16.20 4.97
CA TRP A 3 -17.53 16.17 5.84
C TRP A 3 -16.54 17.24 5.39
N ARG A 4 -16.35 18.25 6.21
CA ARG A 4 -15.34 19.30 5.96
C ARG A 4 -13.99 18.84 6.50
N GLY A 5 -12.89 19.24 5.84
CA GLY A 5 -11.51 18.87 6.20
C GLY A 5 -11.21 18.86 7.71
N PRO A 6 -11.58 19.91 8.48
CA PRO A 6 -11.35 19.95 9.93
C PRO A 6 -12.02 18.82 10.73
N MET A 7 -13.17 18.32 10.28
CA MET A 7 -13.84 17.18 10.95
C MET A 7 -13.10 15.87 10.71
N ILE A 8 -12.66 15.65 9.47
CA ILE A 8 -11.85 14.47 9.12
C ILE A 8 -10.57 14.44 9.93
N MET A 9 -9.92 15.60 10.06
CA MET A 9 -8.71 15.76 10.85
C MET A 9 -8.93 15.40 12.32
N LYS A 10 -9.98 15.96 12.93
CA LYS A 10 -10.31 15.67 14.32
C LYS A 10 -10.59 14.16 14.53
N THR A 11 -11.27 13.53 13.58
CA THR A 11 -11.56 12.10 13.65
C THR A 11 -10.28 11.27 13.55
N ILE A 12 -9.36 11.61 12.63
CA ILE A 12 -8.06 10.94 12.51
C ILE A 12 -7.24 11.08 13.81
N GLN A 13 -7.19 12.29 14.37
CA GLN A 13 -6.51 12.53 15.65
C GLN A 13 -7.11 11.68 16.77
N GLN A 14 -8.45 11.63 16.87
CA GLN A 14 -9.13 10.78 17.85
C GLN A 14 -8.81 9.31 17.69
N PHE A 15 -8.79 8.77 16.47
CA PHE A 15 -8.39 7.38 16.23
C PHE A 15 -6.98 7.07 16.71
N ILE A 16 -6.07 8.01 16.60
CA ILE A 16 -4.67 7.79 16.99
C ILE A 16 -4.45 8.03 18.48
N SER A 17 -5.11 9.08 19.06
CA SER A 17 -4.86 9.51 20.43
C SER A 17 -5.79 8.88 21.46
N ASP A 18 -7.05 8.62 21.08
CA ASP A 18 -8.11 8.26 22.02
C ASP A 18 -8.46 6.76 21.99
N VAL A 19 -7.90 5.99 21.05
CA VAL A 19 -8.10 4.54 20.97
C VAL A 19 -7.00 3.82 21.75
N GLU A 20 -7.39 2.93 22.64
CA GLU A 20 -6.48 2.02 23.31
C GLU A 20 -6.05 0.89 22.34
N TRP A 21 -5.00 1.12 21.59
CA TRP A 21 -4.45 0.14 20.65
C TRP A 21 -3.74 -1.04 21.34
N GLY A 22 -3.44 -0.93 22.61
CA GLY A 22 -2.63 -1.91 23.34
C GLY A 22 -1.15 -1.86 22.94
N GLN A 23 -0.46 -2.98 23.13
CA GLN A 23 0.93 -3.11 22.67
C GLN A 23 0.93 -3.55 21.21
N LEU A 24 1.41 -2.69 20.32
CA LEU A 24 1.53 -2.95 18.89
C LEU A 24 3.00 -2.88 18.48
N ASP A 25 3.44 -3.81 17.64
CA ASP A 25 4.71 -3.71 16.94
C ASP A 25 4.60 -2.75 15.75
N TYR A 26 3.44 -2.77 15.06
CA TYR A 26 3.17 -1.93 13.88
C TYR A 26 1.72 -1.44 13.88
N LEU A 27 1.52 -0.20 13.48
CA LEU A 27 0.22 0.37 13.15
C LEU A 27 0.20 0.75 11.68
N LEU A 28 -0.64 0.08 10.89
CA LEU A 28 -0.82 0.37 9.47
C LEU A 28 -2.03 1.29 9.27
N VAL A 29 -1.82 2.38 8.57
CA VAL A 29 -2.87 3.34 8.23
C VAL A 29 -3.13 3.29 6.74
N ASP A 30 -4.30 2.82 6.35
CA ASP A 30 -4.74 2.83 4.95
C ASP A 30 -5.26 4.22 4.57
N LEU A 31 -4.55 4.89 3.69
CA LEU A 31 -4.90 6.23 3.23
C LEU A 31 -5.85 6.16 2.04
N PRO A 32 -6.88 7.02 1.98
CA PRO A 32 -7.71 7.13 0.79
C PRO A 32 -6.86 7.56 -0.41
N PRO A 33 -7.31 7.27 -1.66
CA PRO A 33 -6.55 7.61 -2.85
C PRO A 33 -6.44 9.13 -3.04
N GLY A 34 -5.32 9.57 -3.61
CA GLY A 34 -5.06 10.95 -3.94
C GLY A 34 -4.13 11.67 -2.96
N THR A 35 -4.07 12.98 -3.07
CA THR A 35 -3.17 13.86 -2.30
C THR A 35 -3.96 15.01 -1.65
N GLY A 36 -5.14 14.68 -1.13
CA GLY A 36 -6.03 15.66 -0.51
C GLY A 36 -5.57 16.12 0.89
N ASP A 37 -6.28 17.11 1.41
CA ASP A 37 -5.95 17.72 2.72
C ASP A 37 -5.93 16.70 3.86
N ALA A 38 -6.75 15.66 3.79
CA ALA A 38 -6.83 14.63 4.84
C ALA A 38 -5.52 13.83 4.94
N GLN A 39 -4.97 13.39 3.79
CA GLN A 39 -3.70 12.65 3.74
C GLN A 39 -2.55 13.55 4.20
N LEU A 40 -2.49 14.76 3.66
CA LEU A 40 -1.46 15.73 4.01
C LEU A 40 -1.45 16.02 5.51
N SER A 41 -2.62 16.25 6.05
CA SER A 41 -2.77 16.57 7.46
C SER A 41 -2.45 15.39 8.38
N LEU A 42 -2.82 14.16 8.01
CA LEU A 42 -2.42 12.98 8.77
C LEU A 42 -0.89 12.90 8.82
N CYS A 43 -0.23 12.98 7.66
CA CYS A 43 1.23 12.93 7.58
C CYS A 43 1.95 14.06 8.34
N GLN A 44 1.28 15.18 8.57
CA GLN A 44 1.83 16.30 9.35
C GLN A 44 1.58 16.17 10.85
N THR A 45 0.55 15.43 11.24
CA THR A 45 0.08 15.36 12.63
C THR A 45 0.60 14.12 13.35
N VAL A 46 0.81 13.04 12.61
CA VAL A 46 1.24 11.75 13.14
C VAL A 46 2.69 11.51 12.78
N PRO A 47 3.54 11.18 13.75
CA PRO A 47 4.90 10.73 13.46
C PRO A 47 4.81 9.39 12.72
N LEU A 48 5.11 9.40 11.42
CA LEU A 48 5.13 8.22 10.57
C LEU A 48 6.56 7.77 10.34
N ASP A 49 6.85 6.51 10.59
CA ASP A 49 8.16 5.91 10.28
C ASP A 49 8.39 5.84 8.76
N GLY A 50 7.30 5.74 7.98
CA GLY A 50 7.36 5.83 6.53
C GLY A 50 6.07 5.49 5.83
N GLY A 51 6.07 5.61 4.50
CA GLY A 51 4.95 5.29 3.63
C GLY A 51 5.29 4.22 2.62
N VAL A 52 4.36 3.30 2.37
CA VAL A 52 4.44 2.33 1.27
C VAL A 52 3.52 2.80 0.16
N ILE A 53 4.07 2.87 -1.04
CA ILE A 53 3.31 3.26 -2.23
C ILE A 53 2.77 2.00 -2.91
N VAL A 54 1.47 1.95 -3.15
CA VAL A 54 0.82 0.86 -3.89
C VAL A 54 0.30 1.38 -5.22
N THR A 55 0.62 0.71 -6.31
CA THR A 55 0.18 1.06 -7.66
C THR A 55 -0.25 -0.17 -8.44
N THR A 56 -0.87 0.04 -9.60
CA THR A 56 -1.00 -0.97 -10.66
C THR A 56 -0.03 -0.62 -11.80
N PRO A 57 0.23 -1.54 -12.76
CA PRO A 57 1.15 -1.27 -13.88
C PRO A 57 0.73 -0.13 -14.80
N GLN A 58 -0.54 0.26 -14.78
CA GLN A 58 -1.14 1.23 -15.71
C GLN A 58 -0.58 2.64 -15.53
N GLU A 59 -0.34 3.34 -16.62
CA GLU A 59 0.14 4.74 -16.60
C GLU A 59 -0.80 5.69 -15.85
N ALA A 60 -2.12 5.46 -15.91
CA ALA A 60 -3.10 6.24 -15.15
C ALA A 60 -2.85 6.16 -13.63
N SER A 61 -2.56 4.96 -13.11
CA SER A 61 -2.22 4.73 -11.71
C SER A 61 -0.88 5.37 -11.35
N LEU A 62 0.11 5.23 -12.21
CA LEU A 62 1.43 5.82 -12.01
C LEU A 62 1.37 7.34 -11.94
N GLY A 63 0.47 7.97 -12.70
CA GLY A 63 0.20 9.41 -12.62
C GLY A 63 -0.27 9.86 -11.22
N VAL A 64 -1.12 9.05 -10.56
CA VAL A 64 -1.58 9.31 -9.18
C VAL A 64 -0.45 9.07 -8.18
N VAL A 65 0.29 7.99 -8.36
CA VAL A 65 1.44 7.62 -7.52
C VAL A 65 2.50 8.71 -7.50
N ARG A 66 2.84 9.29 -8.65
CA ARG A 66 3.80 10.42 -8.74
C ARG A 66 3.40 11.60 -7.88
N LYS A 67 2.10 11.90 -7.80
CA LYS A 67 1.58 12.95 -6.90
C LYS A 67 1.70 12.54 -5.43
N GLY A 68 1.40 11.28 -5.09
CA GLY A 68 1.55 10.74 -3.75
C GLY A 68 3.00 10.79 -3.26
N ILE A 69 3.95 10.38 -4.09
CA ILE A 69 5.39 10.49 -3.81
C ILE A 69 5.76 11.94 -3.50
N GLY A 70 5.38 12.89 -4.37
CA GLY A 70 5.66 14.31 -4.14
C GLY A 70 4.99 14.88 -2.89
N MET A 71 3.88 14.31 -2.43
CA MET A 71 3.26 14.66 -1.16
C MET A 71 4.14 14.18 0.02
N PHE A 72 4.55 12.90 0.04
CA PHE A 72 5.41 12.37 1.09
C PHE A 72 6.75 13.11 1.19
N GLU A 73 7.35 13.43 0.04
CA GLU A 73 8.57 14.25 -0.02
C GLU A 73 8.39 15.62 0.63
N LYS A 74 7.25 16.30 0.35
CA LYS A 74 6.95 17.63 0.94
C LYS A 74 6.77 17.61 2.46
N VAL A 75 6.19 16.53 2.99
CA VAL A 75 5.98 16.39 4.44
C VAL A 75 7.10 15.62 5.12
N GLN A 76 8.17 15.34 4.41
CA GLN A 76 9.37 14.66 4.90
C GLN A 76 9.12 13.27 5.53
N VAL A 77 8.11 12.56 5.03
CA VAL A 77 7.85 11.16 5.38
C VAL A 77 8.68 10.25 4.46
N PRO A 78 9.53 9.39 5.00
CA PRO A 78 10.32 8.45 4.20
C PRO A 78 9.42 7.53 3.36
N ILE A 79 9.80 7.24 2.13
CA ILE A 79 9.11 6.26 1.29
C ILE A 79 9.88 4.94 1.40
N LEU A 80 9.26 3.96 2.04
CA LEU A 80 9.85 2.66 2.34
C LEU A 80 9.95 1.76 1.11
N GLY A 81 9.13 2.04 0.11
CA GLY A 81 9.16 1.36 -1.17
C GLY A 81 7.84 1.36 -1.90
N LEU A 82 7.86 0.67 -3.04
CA LEU A 82 6.74 0.59 -3.96
C LEU A 82 6.33 -0.86 -4.19
N VAL A 83 5.02 -1.12 -4.11
CA VAL A 83 4.38 -2.40 -4.43
C VAL A 83 3.57 -2.25 -5.71
N GLU A 84 3.74 -3.18 -6.65
CA GLU A 84 2.90 -3.26 -7.84
C GLU A 84 1.80 -4.29 -7.61
N ASN A 85 0.58 -3.82 -7.41
CA ASN A 85 -0.61 -4.66 -7.26
C ASN A 85 -1.27 -4.93 -8.61
N MET A 86 -2.00 -6.03 -8.72
CA MET A 86 -2.64 -6.48 -9.97
C MET A 86 -1.64 -6.60 -11.12
N SER A 87 -0.42 -7.02 -10.80
CA SER A 87 0.71 -7.02 -11.73
C SER A 87 0.50 -7.99 -12.89
N TYR A 88 -0.06 -9.15 -12.62
CA TYR A 88 -0.35 -10.17 -13.63
C TYR A 88 -1.42 -11.14 -13.15
N PHE A 89 -1.97 -11.90 -14.08
CA PHE A 89 -2.84 -13.05 -13.83
C PHE A 89 -2.15 -14.32 -14.35
N THR A 90 -2.21 -15.40 -13.59
CA THR A 90 -1.76 -16.72 -14.05
C THR A 90 -2.95 -17.52 -14.51
N ALA A 91 -3.00 -17.84 -15.81
CA ALA A 91 -4.05 -18.65 -16.40
C ALA A 91 -3.93 -20.11 -15.94
N PRO A 92 -4.99 -20.95 -16.08
CA PRO A 92 -4.95 -22.35 -15.67
C PRO A 92 -3.88 -23.20 -16.37
N ASN A 93 -3.44 -22.79 -17.56
CA ASN A 93 -2.34 -23.41 -18.31
C ASN A 93 -0.95 -22.96 -17.83
N GLY A 94 -0.87 -22.10 -16.80
CA GLY A 94 0.38 -21.56 -16.28
C GLY A 94 0.88 -20.31 -17.00
N GLU A 95 0.20 -19.84 -18.03
CA GLU A 95 0.57 -18.64 -18.78
C GLU A 95 0.37 -17.39 -17.93
N ARG A 96 1.38 -16.51 -17.90
CA ARG A 96 1.31 -15.19 -17.26
C ARG A 96 0.69 -14.20 -18.24
N ILE A 97 -0.44 -13.62 -17.85
CA ILE A 97 -1.18 -12.63 -18.63
C ILE A 97 -1.10 -11.27 -17.92
N GLU A 98 -0.60 -10.27 -18.60
CA GLU A 98 -0.38 -8.91 -18.09
C GLU A 98 -1.58 -8.03 -18.45
N ILE A 99 -2.71 -8.24 -17.76
CA ILE A 99 -4.00 -7.59 -18.06
C ILE A 99 -3.89 -6.06 -18.04
N PHE A 100 -3.09 -5.51 -17.14
CA PHE A 100 -2.94 -4.07 -16.94
C PHE A 100 -1.57 -3.53 -17.39
N GLY A 101 -0.85 -4.27 -18.20
CA GLY A 101 0.52 -3.97 -18.61
C GLY A 101 1.57 -4.56 -17.68
N HIS A 102 2.81 -4.20 -17.85
CA HIS A 102 3.96 -4.83 -17.19
C HIS A 102 4.94 -3.84 -16.62
N GLY A 103 5.35 -4.07 -15.36
CA GLY A 103 6.53 -3.47 -14.76
C GLY A 103 6.50 -1.94 -14.60
N GLY A 104 5.33 -1.31 -14.71
CA GLY A 104 5.20 0.13 -14.56
C GLY A 104 5.63 0.61 -13.18
N GLY A 105 5.23 -0.11 -12.11
CA GLY A 105 5.65 0.18 -10.74
C GLY A 105 7.14 -0.01 -10.53
N ARG A 106 7.71 -1.10 -11.02
CA ARG A 106 9.16 -1.36 -10.94
C ARG A 106 9.96 -0.27 -11.67
N SER A 107 9.51 0.14 -12.85
CA SER A 107 10.14 1.21 -13.63
C SER A 107 10.07 2.55 -12.90
N GLU A 108 8.93 2.88 -12.28
CA GLU A 108 8.77 4.12 -11.51
C GLU A 108 9.65 4.11 -10.24
N ALA A 109 9.72 2.99 -9.53
CA ALA A 109 10.62 2.81 -8.39
C ALA A 109 12.08 3.07 -8.80
N GLY A 110 12.53 2.48 -9.90
CA GLY A 110 13.88 2.69 -10.42
C GLY A 110 14.16 4.15 -10.79
N ARG A 111 13.21 4.83 -11.47
CA ARG A 111 13.33 6.25 -11.78
C ARG A 111 13.47 7.15 -10.56
N ARG A 112 12.80 6.79 -9.48
CA ARG A 112 12.79 7.55 -8.22
C ARG A 112 13.85 7.09 -7.23
N LYS A 113 14.61 6.04 -7.56
CA LYS A 113 15.59 5.40 -6.67
C LYS A 113 14.95 4.92 -5.36
N LEU A 114 13.70 4.45 -5.44
CA LEU A 114 12.95 3.86 -4.33
C LEU A 114 13.09 2.35 -4.34
N PRO A 115 13.05 1.67 -3.19
CA PRO A 115 12.96 0.22 -3.14
C PRO A 115 11.71 -0.28 -3.88
N PHE A 116 11.86 -1.34 -4.67
CA PHE A 116 10.73 -2.08 -5.23
C PHE A 116 10.47 -3.31 -4.36
N LEU A 117 9.39 -3.30 -3.60
CA LEU A 117 9.11 -4.31 -2.58
C LEU A 117 8.54 -5.61 -3.16
N GLY A 118 7.85 -5.53 -4.28
CA GLY A 118 7.33 -6.73 -4.93
C GLY A 118 6.11 -6.51 -5.81
N GLU A 119 5.67 -7.61 -6.41
CA GLU A 119 4.49 -7.72 -7.27
C GLU A 119 3.44 -8.59 -6.59
N ILE A 120 2.18 -8.16 -6.65
CA ILE A 120 1.03 -8.94 -6.18
C ILE A 120 0.19 -9.30 -7.40
N PRO A 121 -0.06 -10.60 -7.67
CA PRO A 121 -0.85 -11.03 -8.80
C PRO A 121 -2.35 -10.75 -8.62
N ILE A 122 -3.07 -10.75 -9.73
CA ILE A 122 -4.53 -10.88 -9.71
C ILE A 122 -4.85 -12.32 -9.34
N TYR A 123 -5.52 -12.53 -8.21
CA TYR A 123 -5.85 -13.85 -7.71
C TYR A 123 -7.22 -13.86 -7.03
N LEU A 124 -8.06 -14.84 -7.38
CA LEU A 124 -9.45 -14.85 -6.95
C LEU A 124 -9.59 -14.97 -5.42
N GLU A 125 -8.72 -15.74 -4.79
CA GLU A 125 -8.71 -15.97 -3.34
C GLU A 125 -8.30 -14.72 -2.55
N ILE A 126 -7.52 -13.81 -3.11
CA ILE A 126 -7.25 -12.50 -2.49
C ILE A 126 -8.56 -11.73 -2.34
N ARG A 127 -9.35 -11.65 -3.41
CA ARG A 127 -10.65 -10.98 -3.39
C ARG A 127 -11.63 -11.69 -2.44
N ARG A 128 -11.79 -13.01 -2.59
CA ARG A 128 -12.71 -13.78 -1.74
C ARG A 128 -12.35 -13.70 -0.26
N GLY A 129 -11.06 -13.79 0.04
CA GLY A 129 -10.55 -13.65 1.40
C GLY A 129 -10.80 -12.26 1.98
N GLY A 130 -10.62 -11.21 1.17
CA GLY A 130 -10.95 -9.84 1.56
C GLY A 130 -12.43 -9.66 1.89
N ASP A 131 -13.33 -10.16 1.01
CA ASP A 131 -14.78 -10.09 1.21
C ASP A 131 -15.24 -10.88 2.46
N ALA A 132 -14.57 -11.98 2.77
CA ALA A 132 -14.91 -12.86 3.90
C ALA A 132 -14.21 -12.47 5.21
N GLY A 133 -13.34 -11.47 5.22
CA GLY A 133 -12.52 -11.14 6.39
C GLY A 133 -11.47 -12.21 6.75
N MET A 134 -11.11 -13.06 5.78
CA MET A 134 -10.12 -14.13 5.93
C MET A 134 -8.99 -13.95 4.90
N PRO A 135 -7.99 -13.11 5.16
CA PRO A 135 -6.92 -12.83 4.22
C PRO A 135 -6.17 -14.07 3.75
N VAL A 136 -5.74 -14.08 2.49
CA VAL A 136 -5.04 -15.23 1.88
C VAL A 136 -3.79 -15.67 2.66
N VAL A 137 -3.13 -14.76 3.34
CA VAL A 137 -1.96 -15.05 4.20
C VAL A 137 -2.32 -15.88 5.43
N VAL A 138 -3.58 -15.88 5.84
CA VAL A 138 -4.09 -16.68 6.96
C VAL A 138 -4.69 -17.99 6.45
N SER A 139 -5.51 -17.93 5.39
CA SER A 139 -6.21 -19.12 4.87
C SER A 139 -5.29 -20.06 4.13
N ASN A 140 -4.38 -19.53 3.31
CA ASN A 140 -3.49 -20.32 2.43
C ASN A 140 -2.06 -19.74 2.44
N PRO A 141 -1.33 -19.79 3.54
CA PRO A 141 -0.04 -19.10 3.69
C PRO A 141 1.06 -19.64 2.75
N GLN A 142 0.90 -20.84 2.22
CA GLN A 142 1.88 -21.45 1.30
C GLN A 142 1.63 -21.11 -0.18
N ASP A 143 0.49 -20.53 -0.50
CA ASP A 143 0.16 -20.18 -1.87
C ASP A 143 1.01 -18.98 -2.37
N ALA A 144 1.30 -18.97 -3.66
CA ALA A 144 2.13 -17.94 -4.27
C ALA A 144 1.65 -16.50 -3.98
N PRO A 145 0.34 -16.17 -4.04
CA PRO A 145 -0.15 -14.84 -3.65
C PRO A 145 0.12 -14.51 -2.18
N ALA A 146 -0.06 -15.47 -1.26
CA ALA A 146 0.23 -15.26 0.16
C ALA A 146 1.72 -15.01 0.38
N GLN A 147 2.58 -15.77 -0.29
CA GLN A 147 4.03 -15.62 -0.22
C GLN A 147 4.50 -14.26 -0.77
N ALA A 148 3.81 -13.69 -1.76
CA ALA A 148 4.09 -12.34 -2.23
C ALA A 148 3.89 -11.30 -1.11
N PHE A 149 2.75 -11.33 -0.41
CA PHE A 149 2.50 -10.46 0.75
C PHE A 149 3.52 -10.68 1.89
N ILE A 150 3.80 -11.93 2.21
CA ILE A 150 4.76 -12.30 3.26
C ILE A 150 6.17 -11.78 2.93
N SER A 151 6.59 -11.89 1.66
CA SER A 151 7.87 -11.38 1.21
C SER A 151 7.99 -9.87 1.36
N ILE A 152 6.94 -9.14 0.95
CA ILE A 152 6.87 -7.68 1.10
C ILE A 152 6.94 -7.30 2.58
N ALA A 153 6.16 -7.97 3.44
CA ALA A 153 6.18 -7.71 4.87
C ALA A 153 7.56 -7.97 5.50
N LYS A 154 8.22 -9.08 5.13
CA LYS A 154 9.58 -9.40 5.61
C LYS A 154 10.60 -8.33 5.19
N SER A 155 10.51 -7.82 3.96
CA SER A 155 11.38 -6.75 3.48
C SER A 155 11.21 -5.48 4.31
N LEU A 156 9.97 -5.10 4.64
CA LEU A 156 9.67 -3.95 5.48
C LEU A 156 10.19 -4.15 6.92
N ILE A 157 9.93 -5.32 7.52
CA ILE A 157 10.38 -5.63 8.89
C ILE A 157 11.92 -5.60 8.99
N SER A 158 12.62 -6.11 7.98
CA SER A 158 14.10 -6.12 8.00
C SER A 158 14.73 -4.73 7.90
N GLU A 159 13.99 -3.74 7.44
CA GLU A 159 14.45 -2.35 7.32
C GLU A 159 14.25 -1.56 8.63
N PHE A 160 13.34 -2.02 9.50
CA PHE A 160 12.98 -1.39 10.79
C PHE A 160 13.41 -2.18 12.02
N GLY A 161 13.90 -3.40 11.84
CA GLY A 161 14.26 -4.34 12.91
C GLY A 161 15.72 -4.31 13.35
#